data_b77602d39bbe13800041c11f3110d6fc
#
_entry.id   b77602d39bbe13800041c11f3110d6fc
#
_cell.length_a   1.000
_cell.length_b   1.000
_cell.length_c   1.000
_cell.angle_alpha   90.00
_cell.angle_beta   90.00
_cell.angle_gamma   90.00
#
_symmetry.space_group_name_H-M   'P 1'
#
loop_
_entity.id
_entity.type
_entity.pdbx_description
1 polymer ?
#
loop_
_entity_poly.entity_id
_entity_poly.type
_entity_poly.pdbx_seq_one_letter_code
_entity_poly.pdbx_strand_id
1 'polypeptide(L)'
;MTKKIFKGILFTAFLTMLACMTFIIGVQYQIYSDSQLQSLKSKAELISQSIENGTEIQSFDGCEERITLISPDGTVIYDNKLDSGSLENHALRSEIKDALNTGSGSSVRYSDTLSQSNSYYALKLSDGNILRISENGITVFSVILQLLPPICAIIIFTSVLALFLAYFVTQNILKPINAIDPQNPKIESGYEEIEPLITRLRFQKNKINRQIAELTRSQKEFEIISDNMSEGMLLTDKNGTILTHNKSITSIFGTLDIDGKNLLVLNRSRAFREVFDGIIEAKHTEALFKTDEKCYEITESPVIDENSMSCGAVIFIIDITEKQERERLRREFTANVSHELKTPLTSILGFSELIKNGIADPEDAKDFGADIHRETKRLISLVNDIIKLSRLDEGAFMTASESLNLKNTVNEITEKLRPIAEQKNVEITAEGIDTEIQAPEALVFEMLYNLCDNAIKYNKVGGSVTVTVGTRNHRPFVTVKDTGIGIAPEHRDRIFERFYTVDKSRSKNGGGTGLGLSIVKHSASALGADITLESVLNKGTEITVRFPQ
;
A
#
# COMPACT_ATOMS: atom_id res chain seq x y z
N MET A 1 -26.65 -25.99 6.15
CA MET A 1 -27.75 -25.50 7.02
C MET A 1 -29.02 -26.34 6.85
N THR A 2 -29.50 -26.58 5.65
CA THR A 2 -30.70 -27.39 5.29
C THR A 2 -30.78 -28.75 5.99
N LYS A 3 -29.72 -29.59 5.94
CA LYS A 3 -29.72 -30.92 6.58
C LYS A 3 -29.87 -30.87 8.12
N LYS A 4 -29.39 -29.81 8.79
CA LYS A 4 -29.53 -29.66 10.24
C LYS A 4 -30.94 -29.25 10.64
N ILE A 5 -31.56 -28.31 9.89
CA ILE A 5 -32.95 -27.88 10.14
C ILE A 5 -33.93 -29.02 9.83
N PHE A 6 -33.74 -29.74 8.73
CA PHE A 6 -34.53 -30.91 8.38
C PHE A 6 -34.48 -31.98 9.48
N LYS A 7 -33.28 -32.32 9.98
CA LYS A 7 -33.12 -33.26 11.11
C LYS A 7 -33.77 -32.74 12.40
N GLY A 8 -33.71 -31.44 12.66
CA GLY A 8 -34.35 -30.83 13.82
C GLY A 8 -35.88 -30.95 13.76
N ILE A 9 -36.50 -30.66 12.61
CA ILE A 9 -37.96 -30.78 12.42
C ILE A 9 -38.40 -32.24 12.59
N LEU A 10 -37.68 -33.18 11.98
CA LEU A 10 -37.96 -34.60 12.15
C LEU A 10 -37.82 -35.06 13.61
N PHE A 11 -36.78 -34.62 14.31
CA PHE A 11 -36.54 -34.98 15.70
C PHE A 11 -37.63 -34.47 16.64
N THR A 12 -38.03 -33.20 16.49
CA THR A 12 -39.12 -32.62 17.28
C THR A 12 -40.47 -33.30 16.98
N ALA A 13 -40.75 -33.57 15.70
CA ALA A 13 -41.96 -34.31 15.33
C ALA A 13 -41.98 -35.73 15.93
N PHE A 14 -40.85 -36.43 15.91
CA PHE A 14 -40.72 -37.74 16.55
C PHE A 14 -40.91 -37.69 18.06
N LEU A 15 -40.31 -36.72 18.74
CA LEU A 15 -40.42 -36.58 20.20
C LEU A 15 -41.85 -36.25 20.65
N THR A 16 -42.53 -35.33 19.95
CA THR A 16 -43.91 -34.97 20.21
C THR A 16 -44.85 -36.15 19.95
N MET A 17 -44.61 -36.88 18.87
CA MET A 17 -45.39 -38.09 18.58
C MET A 17 -45.23 -39.16 19.66
N LEU A 18 -44.01 -39.41 20.15
CA LEU A 18 -43.72 -40.36 21.22
C LEU A 18 -44.46 -39.98 22.53
N ALA A 19 -44.41 -38.67 22.89
CA ALA A 19 -45.10 -38.14 24.07
C ALA A 19 -46.63 -38.30 23.97
N CYS A 20 -47.20 -37.96 22.81
CA CYS A 20 -48.65 -38.14 22.58
C CYS A 20 -49.04 -39.59 22.61
N MET A 21 -48.26 -40.50 22.02
CA MET A 21 -48.55 -41.91 22.01
C MET A 21 -48.56 -42.52 23.43
N THR A 22 -47.55 -42.20 24.25
CA THR A 22 -47.49 -42.67 25.66
C THR A 22 -48.68 -42.19 26.45
N PHE A 23 -49.09 -40.92 26.26
CA PHE A 23 -50.24 -40.35 26.90
C PHE A 23 -51.55 -41.05 26.48
N ILE A 24 -51.77 -41.25 25.19
CA ILE A 24 -52.97 -41.90 24.63
C ILE A 24 -53.09 -43.35 25.16
N ILE A 25 -51.99 -44.11 25.15
CA ILE A 25 -51.99 -45.51 25.67
C ILE A 25 -52.35 -45.51 27.14
N GLY A 26 -51.80 -44.58 27.95
CA GLY A 26 -52.12 -44.46 29.39
C GLY A 26 -53.59 -44.17 29.65
N VAL A 27 -54.12 -43.17 28.94
CA VAL A 27 -55.55 -42.79 29.10
C VAL A 27 -56.46 -43.92 28.62
N GLN A 28 -56.14 -44.55 27.50
CA GLN A 28 -56.98 -45.65 26.97
C GLN A 28 -56.98 -46.86 27.89
N TYR A 29 -55.83 -47.22 28.44
CA TYR A 29 -55.73 -48.31 29.44
C TYR A 29 -56.61 -47.98 30.65
N GLN A 30 -56.64 -46.81 31.19
CA GLN A 30 -57.46 -46.41 32.31
C GLN A 30 -58.96 -46.52 31.97
N ILE A 31 -59.38 -45.98 30.80
CA ILE A 31 -60.77 -46.04 30.34
C ILE A 31 -61.25 -47.53 30.22
N TYR A 32 -60.40 -48.35 29.62
CA TYR A 32 -60.77 -49.81 29.51
C TYR A 32 -60.81 -50.48 30.85
N SER A 33 -59.89 -50.23 31.79
CA SER A 33 -59.89 -50.79 33.13
C SER A 33 -61.14 -50.42 33.91
N ASP A 34 -61.52 -49.10 33.89
CA ASP A 34 -62.72 -48.63 34.55
C ASP A 34 -64.00 -49.22 33.93
N SER A 35 -64.06 -49.30 32.61
CA SER A 35 -65.19 -49.94 31.90
C SER A 35 -65.38 -51.37 32.24
N GLN A 36 -64.26 -52.14 32.33
CA GLN A 36 -64.30 -53.57 32.71
C GLN A 36 -64.81 -53.74 34.15
N LEU A 37 -64.32 -52.96 35.08
CA LEU A 37 -64.77 -52.96 36.48
C LEU A 37 -66.28 -52.66 36.60
N GLN A 38 -66.74 -51.68 35.83
CA GLN A 38 -68.14 -51.29 35.80
C GLN A 38 -69.02 -52.40 35.18
N SER A 39 -68.53 -53.11 34.14
CA SER A 39 -69.19 -54.30 33.56
C SER A 39 -69.30 -55.42 34.57
N LEU A 40 -68.20 -55.76 35.30
CA LEU A 40 -68.20 -56.78 36.35
C LEU A 40 -69.18 -56.42 37.48
N LYS A 41 -69.22 -55.14 37.89
CA LYS A 41 -70.18 -54.67 38.88
C LYS A 41 -71.64 -54.92 38.45
N SER A 42 -71.99 -54.46 37.24
CA SER A 42 -73.32 -54.62 36.68
C SER A 42 -73.71 -56.15 36.53
N LYS A 43 -72.77 -57.00 36.10
CA LYS A 43 -72.96 -58.45 36.03
C LYS A 43 -73.16 -59.06 37.43
N ALA A 44 -72.38 -58.64 38.42
CA ALA A 44 -72.51 -59.08 39.79
C ALA A 44 -73.87 -58.68 40.39
N GLU A 45 -74.35 -57.47 40.16
CA GLU A 45 -75.69 -57.02 40.61
C GLU A 45 -76.83 -57.85 39.95
N LEU A 46 -76.72 -58.12 38.64
CA LEU A 46 -77.72 -58.93 37.94
C LEU A 46 -77.75 -60.42 38.42
N ILE A 47 -76.57 -61.01 38.61
CA ILE A 47 -76.50 -62.39 39.16
C ILE A 47 -76.97 -62.46 40.60
N SER A 48 -76.61 -61.43 41.41
CA SER A 48 -77.10 -61.42 42.80
C SER A 48 -78.63 -61.32 42.88
N GLN A 49 -79.25 -60.41 42.05
CA GLN A 49 -80.71 -60.40 41.96
C GLN A 49 -81.35 -61.72 41.51
N SER A 50 -80.72 -62.41 40.57
CA SER A 50 -81.20 -63.72 40.08
C SER A 50 -81.13 -64.76 41.18
N ILE A 51 -80.03 -64.77 41.95
CA ILE A 51 -79.87 -65.70 43.08
C ILE A 51 -80.91 -65.33 44.20
N GLU A 52 -81.11 -64.08 44.50
CA GLU A 52 -82.08 -63.66 45.48
C GLU A 52 -83.56 -63.97 45.07
N ASN A 53 -83.80 -64.00 43.75
CA ASN A 53 -85.08 -64.39 43.19
C ASN A 53 -85.31 -65.90 43.11
N GLY A 54 -84.36 -66.72 43.68
CA GLY A 54 -84.49 -68.19 43.76
C GLY A 54 -83.86 -68.96 42.60
N THR A 55 -83.04 -68.33 41.76
CA THR A 55 -82.31 -69.06 40.74
C THR A 55 -81.15 -69.81 41.39
N GLU A 56 -81.06 -71.10 41.11
CA GLU A 56 -79.93 -71.92 41.57
C GLU A 56 -78.59 -71.45 40.94
N ILE A 57 -77.54 -71.39 41.75
CA ILE A 57 -76.22 -70.84 41.32
C ILE A 57 -75.62 -71.73 40.25
N GLN A 58 -75.94 -73.01 40.13
CA GLN A 58 -75.45 -73.93 39.06
C GLN A 58 -75.97 -73.53 37.69
N SER A 59 -77.03 -72.73 37.57
CA SER A 59 -77.50 -72.22 36.27
C SER A 59 -76.53 -71.30 35.59
N PHE A 60 -75.47 -70.85 36.29
CA PHE A 60 -74.41 -69.96 35.76
C PHE A 60 -73.13 -70.72 35.35
N ASP A 61 -73.16 -72.09 35.32
CA ASP A 61 -72.03 -72.94 34.91
C ASP A 61 -71.51 -72.63 33.47
N GLY A 62 -72.38 -72.17 32.62
CA GLY A 62 -72.04 -71.79 31.23
C GLY A 62 -71.56 -70.38 31.04
N CYS A 63 -71.44 -69.53 32.07
CA CYS A 63 -70.97 -68.17 31.96
C CYS A 63 -69.45 -68.09 31.62
N GLU A 64 -69.09 -67.12 30.77
CA GLU A 64 -67.68 -66.87 30.43
C GLU A 64 -66.87 -66.37 31.62
N GLU A 65 -67.49 -65.55 32.46
CA GLU A 65 -66.90 -65.05 33.69
C GLU A 65 -66.80 -66.17 34.74
N ARG A 66 -65.81 -66.07 35.58
CA ARG A 66 -65.70 -67.00 36.70
C ARG A 66 -66.51 -66.43 37.85
N ILE A 67 -67.51 -67.21 38.27
CA ILE A 67 -68.45 -66.93 39.34
C ILE A 67 -68.13 -67.79 40.52
N THR A 68 -67.86 -67.19 41.66
CA THR A 68 -67.52 -67.92 42.90
C THR A 68 -68.46 -67.45 44.03
N LEU A 69 -69.11 -68.39 44.73
CA LEU A 69 -69.87 -68.11 45.93
C LEU A 69 -69.04 -68.48 47.18
N ILE A 70 -68.88 -67.51 48.08
CA ILE A 70 -67.99 -67.64 49.22
C ILE A 70 -68.76 -67.41 50.50
N SER A 71 -68.57 -68.24 51.46
CA SER A 71 -69.15 -68.07 52.84
C SER A 71 -68.48 -66.89 53.58
N PRO A 72 -69.15 -66.30 54.61
CA PRO A 72 -68.58 -65.22 55.40
C PRO A 72 -67.21 -65.51 56.06
N ASP A 73 -66.93 -66.85 56.27
CA ASP A 73 -65.62 -67.33 56.78
C ASP A 73 -64.54 -67.45 55.71
N GLY A 74 -64.89 -67.11 54.43
CA GLY A 74 -63.98 -67.18 53.29
C GLY A 74 -63.92 -68.54 52.59
N THR A 75 -64.76 -69.56 53.05
CA THR A 75 -64.77 -70.90 52.36
C THR A 75 -65.54 -70.75 51.06
N VAL A 76 -65.03 -71.35 50.00
CA VAL A 76 -65.70 -71.37 48.68
C VAL A 76 -66.80 -72.45 48.68
N ILE A 77 -68.06 -71.98 48.55
CA ILE A 77 -69.22 -72.86 48.46
C ILE A 77 -69.44 -73.41 47.06
N TYR A 78 -69.21 -72.53 46.08
CA TYR A 78 -69.39 -72.84 44.65
C TYR A 78 -68.44 -72.06 43.79
N ASP A 79 -68.00 -72.71 42.69
CA ASP A 79 -67.21 -72.07 41.62
C ASP A 79 -67.54 -72.73 40.28
N ASN A 80 -67.89 -71.92 39.25
CA ASN A 80 -68.34 -72.48 37.95
C ASN A 80 -67.20 -72.94 37.03
N LYS A 81 -65.92 -72.70 37.40
CA LYS A 81 -64.77 -73.10 36.58
C LYS A 81 -63.89 -74.16 37.25
N LEU A 82 -63.92 -74.23 38.59
CA LEU A 82 -63.06 -75.15 39.36
C LEU A 82 -63.86 -75.84 40.44
N ASP A 83 -63.40 -77.03 40.82
CA ASP A 83 -64.04 -77.77 41.96
C ASP A 83 -63.85 -77.01 43.27
N SER A 84 -64.95 -76.62 43.93
CA SER A 84 -64.97 -75.85 45.16
C SER A 84 -64.17 -76.48 46.29
N GLY A 85 -64.08 -77.83 46.35
CA GLY A 85 -63.28 -78.52 47.33
C GLY A 85 -61.75 -78.36 47.18
N SER A 86 -61.29 -77.96 46.01
CA SER A 86 -59.86 -77.79 45.70
C SER A 86 -59.36 -76.37 45.93
N LEU A 87 -60.25 -75.40 46.29
CA LEU A 87 -59.92 -73.99 46.43
C LEU A 87 -59.57 -73.61 47.86
N GLU A 88 -58.48 -72.77 47.95
CA GLU A 88 -58.04 -72.21 49.23
C GLU A 88 -59.08 -71.26 49.80
N ASN A 89 -59.01 -70.99 51.12
CA ASN A 89 -59.84 -69.96 51.76
C ASN A 89 -59.54 -68.58 51.24
N HIS A 90 -60.58 -67.85 50.86
CA HIS A 90 -60.49 -66.51 50.22
C HIS A 90 -60.69 -65.37 51.20
N ALA A 91 -60.77 -65.56 52.50
CA ALA A 91 -61.05 -64.53 53.53
C ALA A 91 -60.01 -63.41 53.53
N LEU A 92 -58.76 -63.71 53.13
CA LEU A 92 -57.67 -62.68 53.13
C LEU A 92 -57.61 -61.82 51.87
N ARG A 93 -58.49 -62.09 50.92
CA ARG A 93 -58.48 -61.34 49.62
C ARG A 93 -59.13 -60.00 49.82
N SER A 94 -58.48 -58.91 49.24
CA SER A 94 -58.92 -57.52 49.43
C SER A 94 -60.38 -57.31 49.05
N GLU A 95 -60.79 -57.80 47.88
CA GLU A 95 -62.14 -57.70 47.36
C GLU A 95 -63.16 -58.33 48.29
N ILE A 96 -62.82 -59.47 48.96
CA ILE A 96 -63.67 -60.15 49.89
C ILE A 96 -63.78 -59.42 51.21
N LYS A 97 -62.64 -58.92 51.72
CA LYS A 97 -62.62 -58.04 52.95
C LYS A 97 -63.44 -56.78 52.77
N ASP A 98 -63.30 -56.14 51.63
CA ASP A 98 -64.05 -54.91 51.34
C ASP A 98 -65.53 -55.23 51.16
N ALA A 99 -65.92 -56.30 50.51
CA ALA A 99 -67.29 -56.71 50.37
C ALA A 99 -67.97 -57.11 51.74
N LEU A 100 -67.23 -57.71 52.66
CA LEU A 100 -67.70 -57.98 54.00
C LEU A 100 -67.98 -56.68 54.79
N ASN A 101 -67.12 -55.66 54.68
CA ASN A 101 -67.16 -54.43 55.43
C ASN A 101 -68.12 -53.34 54.86
N THR A 102 -68.10 -53.19 53.53
CA THR A 102 -68.81 -52.12 52.83
C THR A 102 -69.93 -52.57 51.92
N GLY A 103 -70.17 -53.88 51.86
CA GLY A 103 -71.18 -54.50 51.00
C GLY A 103 -70.66 -54.90 49.56
N SER A 104 -69.59 -54.29 49.09
CA SER A 104 -68.94 -54.60 47.82
C SER A 104 -67.47 -54.29 47.91
N GLY A 105 -66.69 -55.04 47.11
CA GLY A 105 -65.22 -54.80 46.96
C GLY A 105 -64.72 -55.14 45.58
N SER A 106 -63.64 -54.52 45.19
CA SER A 106 -63.00 -54.77 43.89
C SER A 106 -61.49 -54.86 44.04
N SER A 107 -60.85 -55.68 43.23
CA SER A 107 -59.40 -55.77 43.13
C SER A 107 -58.94 -56.17 41.75
N VAL A 108 -57.79 -55.69 41.36
CA VAL A 108 -57.11 -56.15 40.15
C VAL A 108 -55.79 -56.77 40.55
N ARG A 109 -55.58 -58.03 40.19
CA ARG A 109 -54.37 -58.82 40.51
C ARG A 109 -53.74 -59.32 39.28
N TYR A 110 -52.43 -59.17 39.19
CA TYR A 110 -51.62 -59.79 38.14
C TYR A 110 -51.26 -61.21 38.55
N SER A 111 -51.52 -62.14 37.67
CA SER A 111 -51.12 -63.52 37.85
C SER A 111 -49.79 -63.78 37.14
N ASP A 112 -48.74 -63.96 37.95
CA ASP A 112 -47.39 -64.23 37.40
C ASP A 112 -47.30 -65.53 36.58
N THR A 113 -48.20 -66.48 36.89
CA THR A 113 -48.26 -67.80 36.20
C THR A 113 -48.93 -67.74 34.84
N LEU A 114 -49.83 -66.80 34.59
CA LEU A 114 -50.62 -66.71 33.35
C LEU A 114 -50.30 -65.40 32.57
N SER A 115 -49.39 -64.56 33.08
CA SER A 115 -49.09 -63.22 32.51
C SER A 115 -50.38 -62.42 32.21
N GLN A 116 -51.42 -62.58 32.99
CA GLN A 116 -52.71 -61.90 32.84
C GLN A 116 -53.10 -61.27 34.15
N SER A 117 -53.62 -60.05 34.08
CA SER A 117 -54.27 -59.41 35.21
C SER A 117 -55.72 -59.85 35.23
N ASN A 118 -56.19 -60.25 36.39
CA ASN A 118 -57.60 -60.57 36.60
C ASN A 118 -58.24 -59.48 37.42
N SER A 119 -59.37 -58.99 36.91
CA SER A 119 -60.25 -58.09 37.64
C SER A 119 -61.26 -58.85 38.41
N TYR A 120 -61.41 -58.58 39.68
CA TYR A 120 -62.31 -59.17 40.61
C TYR A 120 -63.29 -58.10 41.17
N TYR A 121 -64.59 -58.54 41.20
CA TYR A 121 -65.58 -57.73 41.90
C TYR A 121 -66.36 -58.70 42.84
N ALA A 122 -66.54 -58.34 44.09
CA ALA A 122 -67.21 -59.08 45.08
C ALA A 122 -68.40 -58.27 45.63
N LEU A 123 -69.57 -58.93 45.79
CA LEU A 123 -70.79 -58.32 46.29
C LEU A 123 -71.35 -59.23 47.42
N LYS A 124 -71.69 -58.62 48.52
CA LYS A 124 -72.36 -59.35 49.67
C LYS A 124 -73.83 -59.53 49.39
N LEU A 125 -74.29 -60.76 49.46
CA LEU A 125 -75.68 -61.16 49.30
C LEU A 125 -76.46 -61.00 50.60
N SER A 126 -77.82 -61.02 50.52
CA SER A 126 -78.72 -60.89 51.64
C SER A 126 -78.65 -62.06 52.69
N ASP A 127 -78.19 -63.22 52.24
CA ASP A 127 -77.93 -64.39 53.11
C ASP A 127 -76.61 -64.34 53.89
N GLY A 128 -75.81 -63.29 53.65
CA GLY A 128 -74.48 -63.06 54.21
C GLY A 128 -73.33 -63.66 53.41
N ASN A 129 -73.57 -64.46 52.40
CA ASN A 129 -72.57 -65.02 51.48
C ASN A 129 -72.01 -63.91 50.53
N ILE A 130 -70.90 -64.16 49.94
CA ILE A 130 -70.27 -63.22 49.01
C ILE A 130 -70.21 -63.81 47.60
N LEU A 131 -70.85 -63.16 46.66
CA LEU A 131 -70.76 -63.42 45.27
C LEU A 131 -69.54 -62.72 44.72
N ARG A 132 -68.55 -63.47 44.16
CA ARG A 132 -67.37 -62.88 43.48
C ARG A 132 -67.42 -63.24 42.01
N ILE A 133 -67.29 -62.26 41.18
CA ILE A 133 -67.13 -62.43 39.72
C ILE A 133 -65.72 -62.04 39.32
N SER A 134 -65.12 -62.79 38.47
CA SER A 134 -63.84 -62.37 37.89
C SER A 134 -63.79 -62.63 36.37
N GLU A 135 -63.10 -61.76 35.72
CA GLU A 135 -62.85 -61.75 34.29
C GLU A 135 -61.38 -61.52 34.03
N ASN A 136 -60.89 -62.11 32.96
CA ASN A 136 -59.51 -61.91 32.56
C ASN A 136 -59.30 -60.41 32.29
N GLY A 137 -58.37 -59.84 33.01
CA GLY A 137 -58.07 -58.36 32.92
C GLY A 137 -57.36 -58.05 31.62
N ILE A 138 -57.54 -56.88 31.19
CA ILE A 138 -56.92 -56.32 30.01
C ILE A 138 -55.45 -56.01 30.33
N THR A 139 -54.52 -56.47 29.52
CA THR A 139 -53.13 -56.20 29.66
C THR A 139 -52.75 -54.97 28.81
N VAL A 140 -51.72 -54.24 29.25
CA VAL A 140 -51.20 -53.06 28.47
C VAL A 140 -50.85 -53.48 27.02
N PHE A 141 -50.40 -54.75 26.86
CA PHE A 141 -50.06 -55.30 25.52
C PHE A 141 -51.31 -55.44 24.62
N SER A 142 -52.45 -55.90 25.16
CA SER A 142 -53.71 -56.04 24.38
C SER A 142 -54.26 -54.68 23.96
N VAL A 143 -54.12 -53.65 24.83
CA VAL A 143 -54.47 -52.23 24.47
C VAL A 143 -53.60 -51.70 23.37
N ILE A 144 -52.28 -51.93 23.46
CA ILE A 144 -51.36 -51.53 22.40
C ILE A 144 -51.71 -52.19 21.05
N LEU A 145 -52.06 -53.53 21.08
CA LEU A 145 -52.37 -54.25 19.86
C LEU A 145 -53.68 -53.71 19.21
N GLN A 146 -54.70 -53.42 20.00
CA GLN A 146 -55.92 -52.76 19.50
C GLN A 146 -55.75 -51.39 18.95
N LEU A 147 -54.82 -50.62 19.55
CA LEU A 147 -54.48 -49.24 19.08
C LEU A 147 -53.46 -49.25 17.93
N LEU A 148 -52.90 -50.40 17.56
CA LEU A 148 -51.85 -50.44 16.52
C LEU A 148 -52.30 -49.81 15.18
N PRO A 149 -53.52 -50.09 14.63
CA PRO A 149 -53.92 -49.47 13.35
C PRO A 149 -54.01 -47.92 13.41
N PRO A 150 -54.69 -47.31 14.41
CA PRO A 150 -54.75 -45.83 14.51
C PRO A 150 -53.37 -45.22 14.80
N ILE A 151 -52.52 -45.91 15.59
CA ILE A 151 -51.15 -45.46 15.85
C ILE A 151 -50.35 -45.43 14.55
N CYS A 152 -50.37 -46.47 13.74
CA CYS A 152 -49.72 -46.52 12.43
C CYS A 152 -50.22 -45.40 11.50
N ALA A 153 -51.55 -45.13 11.49
CA ALA A 153 -52.12 -44.05 10.69
C ALA A 153 -51.60 -42.66 11.14
N ILE A 154 -51.50 -42.42 12.45
CA ILE A 154 -50.95 -41.18 13.01
C ILE A 154 -49.46 -41.01 12.67
N ILE A 155 -48.66 -42.09 12.75
CA ILE A 155 -47.25 -42.10 12.40
C ILE A 155 -47.07 -41.76 10.92
N ILE A 156 -47.83 -42.35 10.03
CA ILE A 156 -47.77 -42.08 8.59
C ILE A 156 -48.17 -40.61 8.33
N PHE A 157 -49.27 -40.17 8.89
CA PHE A 157 -49.76 -38.79 8.68
C PHE A 157 -48.75 -37.73 9.18
N THR A 158 -48.24 -37.89 10.41
CA THR A 158 -47.27 -36.98 10.99
C THR A 158 -45.95 -37.01 10.25
N SER A 159 -45.49 -38.16 9.75
CA SER A 159 -44.30 -38.28 8.91
C SER A 159 -44.46 -37.58 7.57
N VAL A 160 -45.58 -37.75 6.89
CA VAL A 160 -45.89 -37.04 5.63
C VAL A 160 -45.98 -35.55 5.86
N LEU A 161 -46.64 -35.10 6.93
CA LEU A 161 -46.74 -33.68 7.26
C LEU A 161 -45.37 -33.07 7.57
N ALA A 162 -44.53 -33.78 8.35
CA ALA A 162 -43.18 -33.33 8.65
C ALA A 162 -42.29 -33.23 7.40
N LEU A 163 -42.38 -34.18 6.48
CA LEU A 163 -41.69 -34.15 5.18
C LEU A 163 -42.18 -32.96 4.33
N PHE A 164 -43.49 -32.73 4.28
CA PHE A 164 -44.08 -31.61 3.55
C PHE A 164 -43.61 -30.26 4.13
N LEU A 165 -43.68 -30.11 5.44
CA LEU A 165 -43.18 -28.86 6.12
C LEU A 165 -41.69 -28.67 5.88
N ALA A 166 -40.89 -29.72 6.01
CA ALA A 166 -39.44 -29.63 5.75
C ALA A 166 -39.14 -29.25 4.29
N TYR A 167 -39.89 -29.79 3.33
CA TYR A 167 -39.79 -29.42 1.91
C TYR A 167 -40.20 -27.93 1.69
N PHE A 168 -41.31 -27.52 2.26
CA PHE A 168 -41.83 -26.17 2.15
C PHE A 168 -40.86 -25.12 2.71
N VAL A 169 -40.34 -25.35 3.91
CA VAL A 169 -39.33 -24.48 4.56
C VAL A 169 -38.04 -24.44 3.72
N THR A 170 -37.62 -25.57 3.18
CA THR A 170 -36.41 -25.63 2.34
C THR A 170 -36.56 -24.84 1.05
N GLN A 171 -37.66 -24.99 0.34
CA GLN A 171 -37.89 -24.30 -0.94
C GLN A 171 -38.16 -22.82 -0.76
N ASN A 172 -39.00 -22.45 0.19
CA ASN A 172 -39.49 -21.07 0.30
C ASN A 172 -38.62 -20.15 1.18
N ILE A 173 -37.85 -20.70 2.13
CA ILE A 173 -37.05 -19.90 3.05
C ILE A 173 -35.55 -20.06 2.81
N LEU A 174 -35.07 -21.31 2.77
CA LEU A 174 -33.62 -21.57 2.74
C LEU A 174 -33.00 -21.41 1.35
N LYS A 175 -33.73 -21.78 0.29
CA LYS A 175 -33.20 -21.71 -1.06
C LYS A 175 -32.96 -20.25 -1.51
N PRO A 176 -33.88 -19.31 -1.30
CA PRO A 176 -33.66 -17.89 -1.58
C PRO A 176 -32.50 -17.27 -0.77
N ILE A 177 -32.38 -17.64 0.52
CA ILE A 177 -31.27 -17.15 1.36
C ILE A 177 -29.90 -17.64 0.84
N ASN A 178 -29.80 -18.90 0.45
CA ASN A 178 -28.57 -19.47 -0.09
C ASN A 178 -28.24 -18.99 -1.52
N ALA A 179 -29.22 -18.45 -2.23
CA ALA A 179 -29.04 -17.88 -3.57
C ALA A 179 -28.55 -16.43 -3.55
N ILE A 180 -28.45 -15.79 -2.37
CA ILE A 180 -27.90 -14.44 -2.26
C ILE A 180 -26.42 -14.49 -2.60
N ASP A 181 -26.05 -13.89 -3.72
CA ASP A 181 -24.66 -13.69 -4.12
C ASP A 181 -24.03 -12.56 -3.29
N PRO A 182 -23.02 -12.85 -2.45
CA PRO A 182 -22.33 -11.82 -1.67
C PRO A 182 -21.67 -10.76 -2.55
N GLN A 183 -21.32 -11.12 -3.81
CA GLN A 183 -20.70 -10.21 -4.75
C GLN A 183 -21.73 -9.28 -5.41
N ASN A 184 -22.99 -9.69 -5.52
CA ASN A 184 -24.05 -8.87 -6.10
C ASN A 184 -25.37 -9.08 -5.36
N PRO A 185 -25.53 -8.55 -4.15
CA PRO A 185 -26.69 -8.78 -3.30
C PRO A 185 -27.91 -8.05 -3.89
N LYS A 186 -28.59 -8.71 -4.86
CA LYS A 186 -29.89 -8.30 -5.40
C LYS A 186 -30.99 -9.12 -4.76
N ILE A 187 -32.09 -8.49 -4.41
CA ILE A 187 -33.32 -9.18 -4.01
C ILE A 187 -34.17 -9.32 -5.27
N GLU A 188 -34.45 -10.53 -5.68
CA GLU A 188 -35.46 -10.76 -6.72
C GLU A 188 -36.87 -10.95 -6.17
N SER A 189 -37.08 -11.04 -4.85
CA SER A 189 -38.43 -11.22 -4.26
C SER A 189 -38.49 -10.98 -2.75
N GLY A 190 -39.33 -10.13 -2.35
CA GLY A 190 -40.33 -10.00 -1.32
C GLY A 190 -40.14 -10.55 0.11
N TYR A 191 -38.94 -10.71 0.63
CA TYR A 191 -38.76 -11.06 2.04
C TYR A 191 -38.24 -9.82 2.82
N GLU A 192 -39.18 -9.08 3.43
CA GLU A 192 -38.86 -7.88 4.21
C GLU A 192 -37.91 -8.20 5.38
N GLU A 193 -37.94 -9.41 5.92
CA GLU A 193 -37.08 -9.84 7.03
C GLU A 193 -35.58 -9.97 6.66
N ILE A 194 -35.28 -10.12 5.38
CA ILE A 194 -33.89 -10.27 4.88
C ILE A 194 -33.31 -8.94 4.41
N GLU A 195 -34.15 -7.95 4.17
CA GLU A 195 -33.72 -6.62 3.69
C GLU A 195 -32.66 -5.94 4.57
N PRO A 196 -32.74 -5.99 5.91
CA PRO A 196 -31.68 -5.42 6.78
C PRO A 196 -30.33 -6.12 6.58
N LEU A 197 -30.32 -7.42 6.33
CA LEU A 197 -29.10 -8.20 6.09
C LEU A 197 -28.45 -7.79 4.76
N ILE A 198 -29.26 -7.67 3.71
CA ILE A 198 -28.80 -7.28 2.38
C ILE A 198 -28.29 -5.84 2.37
N THR A 199 -28.97 -4.95 3.08
CA THR A 199 -28.53 -3.57 3.25
C THR A 199 -27.17 -3.50 3.94
N ARG A 200 -26.96 -4.30 4.98
CA ARG A 200 -25.63 -4.42 5.63
C ARG A 200 -24.56 -4.96 4.68
N LEU A 201 -24.86 -6.01 3.92
CA LEU A 201 -23.92 -6.57 2.95
C LEU A 201 -23.56 -5.56 1.85
N ARG A 202 -24.54 -4.80 1.34
CA ARG A 202 -24.30 -3.70 0.38
C ARG A 202 -23.41 -2.62 0.98
N PHE A 203 -23.69 -2.21 2.21
CA PHE A 203 -22.89 -1.21 2.90
C PHE A 203 -21.44 -1.67 3.09
N GLN A 204 -21.24 -2.93 3.55
CA GLN A 204 -19.89 -3.49 3.69
C GLN A 204 -19.16 -3.60 2.36
N LYS A 205 -19.83 -4.10 1.31
CA LYS A 205 -19.27 -4.16 -0.06
C LYS A 205 -18.83 -2.79 -0.54
N ASN A 206 -19.71 -1.77 -0.40
CA ASN A 206 -19.39 -0.41 -0.81
C ASN A 206 -18.20 0.17 -0.02
N LYS A 207 -18.11 -0.14 1.29
CA LYS A 207 -16.97 0.25 2.12
C LYS A 207 -15.68 -0.40 1.65
N ILE A 208 -15.68 -1.71 1.40
CA ILE A 208 -14.52 -2.45 0.89
C ILE A 208 -14.10 -1.90 -0.48
N ASN A 209 -15.05 -1.71 -1.40
CA ASN A 209 -14.75 -1.16 -2.73
C ASN A 209 -14.15 0.26 -2.65
N ARG A 210 -14.63 1.10 -1.73
CA ARG A 210 -14.04 2.42 -1.49
C ARG A 210 -12.60 2.29 -0.97
N GLN A 211 -12.36 1.43 0.01
CA GLN A 211 -11.01 1.21 0.55
C GLN A 211 -10.05 0.67 -0.53
N ILE A 212 -10.50 -0.27 -1.36
CA ILE A 212 -9.69 -0.77 -2.49
C ILE A 212 -9.42 0.36 -3.49
N ALA A 213 -10.43 1.17 -3.83
CA ALA A 213 -10.25 2.29 -4.74
C ALA A 213 -9.28 3.36 -4.18
N GLU A 214 -9.37 3.67 -2.88
CA GLU A 214 -8.45 4.58 -2.20
C GLU A 214 -7.01 4.04 -2.17
N LEU A 215 -6.83 2.76 -1.84
CA LEU A 215 -5.52 2.09 -1.87
C LEU A 215 -4.93 2.09 -3.29
N THR A 216 -5.74 1.71 -4.28
CA THR A 216 -5.30 1.68 -5.68
C THR A 216 -4.94 3.09 -6.18
N ARG A 217 -5.72 4.09 -5.76
CA ARG A 217 -5.44 5.50 -6.08
C ARG A 217 -4.13 5.95 -5.44
N SER A 218 -3.94 5.72 -4.15
CA SER A 218 -2.71 6.08 -3.43
C SER A 218 -1.48 5.41 -4.02
N GLN A 219 -1.60 4.12 -4.38
CA GLN A 219 -0.52 3.39 -5.04
C GLN A 219 -0.16 3.99 -6.41
N LYS A 220 -1.18 4.33 -7.24
CA LYS A 220 -0.96 4.98 -8.53
C LYS A 220 -0.36 6.39 -8.38
N GLU A 221 -0.82 7.16 -7.40
CA GLU A 221 -0.26 8.48 -7.10
C GLU A 221 1.23 8.37 -6.72
N PHE A 222 1.58 7.41 -5.87
CA PHE A 222 2.98 7.13 -5.52
C PHE A 222 3.81 6.73 -6.75
N GLU A 223 3.30 5.83 -7.59
CA GLU A 223 3.95 5.39 -8.83
C GLU A 223 4.18 6.57 -9.79
N ILE A 224 3.15 7.40 -10.01
CA ILE A 224 3.26 8.59 -10.86
C ILE A 224 4.30 9.57 -10.31
N ILE A 225 4.29 9.85 -9.01
CA ILE A 225 5.27 10.75 -8.39
C ILE A 225 6.68 10.17 -8.56
N SER A 226 6.88 8.93 -8.19
CA SER A 226 8.17 8.24 -8.27
C SER A 226 8.72 8.18 -9.72
N ASP A 227 7.85 7.90 -10.70
CA ASP A 227 8.23 7.80 -12.11
C ASP A 227 8.55 9.15 -12.79
N ASN A 228 8.01 10.26 -12.24
CA ASN A 228 8.29 11.60 -12.74
C ASN A 228 9.43 12.31 -11.99
N MET A 229 10.02 11.69 -10.98
CA MET A 229 11.23 12.19 -10.34
C MET A 229 12.43 12.05 -11.29
N SER A 230 13.30 13.04 -11.31
CA SER A 230 14.58 13.00 -12.04
C SER A 230 15.60 12.10 -11.35
N GLU A 231 15.47 11.98 -10.05
CA GLU A 231 16.32 11.14 -9.21
C GLU A 231 15.94 9.67 -9.35
N GLY A 232 16.95 8.81 -9.45
CA GLY A 232 16.75 7.36 -9.35
C GLY A 232 16.32 6.98 -7.93
N MET A 233 15.21 6.24 -7.80
CA MET A 233 14.73 5.73 -6.52
C MET A 233 14.65 4.21 -6.53
N LEU A 234 15.17 3.60 -5.49
CA LEU A 234 15.11 2.16 -5.21
C LEU A 234 14.60 1.93 -3.79
N LEU A 235 13.76 0.94 -3.64
CA LEU A 235 13.37 0.40 -2.34
C LEU A 235 13.94 -1.01 -2.21
N THR A 236 14.59 -1.31 -1.09
CA THR A 236 15.16 -2.64 -0.82
C THR A 236 14.61 -3.23 0.48
N ASP A 237 14.67 -4.55 0.58
CA ASP A 237 14.49 -5.24 1.85
C ASP A 237 15.77 -5.14 2.72
N LYS A 238 15.71 -5.67 3.93
CA LYS A 238 16.83 -5.70 4.88
C LYS A 238 18.06 -6.51 4.41
N ASN A 239 17.92 -7.31 3.35
CA ASN A 239 19.00 -8.10 2.78
C ASN A 239 19.59 -7.44 1.52
N GLY A 240 19.14 -6.23 1.19
CA GLY A 240 19.54 -5.51 -0.02
C GLY A 240 18.91 -6.04 -1.31
N THR A 241 17.78 -6.78 -1.21
CA THR A 241 17.00 -7.20 -2.38
C THR A 241 16.11 -6.05 -2.83
N ILE A 242 16.16 -5.70 -4.11
CA ILE A 242 15.36 -4.62 -4.70
C ILE A 242 13.89 -5.05 -4.72
N LEU A 243 13.03 -4.28 -4.05
CA LEU A 243 11.59 -4.51 -4.02
C LEU A 243 10.87 -3.76 -5.13
N THR A 244 11.32 -2.55 -5.43
CA THR A 244 10.77 -1.71 -6.51
C THR A 244 11.76 -0.60 -6.88
N HIS A 245 11.60 -0.06 -8.09
CA HIS A 245 12.40 1.04 -8.60
C HIS A 245 11.56 1.94 -9.51
N ASN A 246 11.99 3.20 -9.71
CA ASN A 246 11.37 4.13 -10.64
C ASN A 246 12.03 4.11 -12.03
N LYS A 247 11.40 4.79 -13.01
CA LYS A 247 11.90 4.88 -14.38
C LYS A 247 13.28 5.51 -14.50
N SER A 248 13.65 6.42 -13.60
CA SER A 248 14.96 7.07 -13.62
C SER A 248 16.10 6.08 -13.39
N ILE A 249 15.93 5.06 -12.58
CA ILE A 249 16.91 3.96 -12.44
C ILE A 249 17.11 3.24 -13.76
N THR A 250 16.04 2.95 -14.48
CA THR A 250 16.13 2.34 -15.82
C THR A 250 16.88 3.23 -16.82
N SER A 251 16.70 4.54 -16.70
CA SER A 251 17.43 5.52 -17.56
C SER A 251 18.91 5.60 -17.21
N ILE A 252 19.29 5.44 -15.94
CA ILE A 252 20.68 5.51 -15.47
C ILE A 252 21.45 4.21 -15.80
N PHE A 253 20.85 3.04 -15.58
CA PHE A 253 21.52 1.74 -15.68
C PHE A 253 21.10 0.89 -16.89
N GLY A 254 20.14 1.37 -17.68
CA GLY A 254 19.57 0.62 -18.81
C GLY A 254 18.34 -0.20 -18.39
N THR A 255 17.65 -0.78 -19.37
CA THR A 255 16.47 -1.62 -19.16
C THR A 255 16.89 -2.95 -18.52
N LEU A 256 16.80 -3.04 -17.21
CA LEU A 256 17.14 -4.24 -16.46
C LEU A 256 15.90 -4.71 -15.68
N ASP A 257 15.63 -6.01 -15.77
CA ASP A 257 14.73 -6.68 -14.86
C ASP A 257 15.48 -6.89 -13.53
N ILE A 258 15.36 -5.92 -12.60
CA ILE A 258 16.14 -5.86 -11.35
C ILE A 258 15.32 -6.16 -10.11
N ASP A 259 14.00 -6.14 -10.20
CA ASP A 259 13.12 -6.44 -9.07
C ASP A 259 13.35 -7.88 -8.57
N GLY A 260 13.41 -8.03 -7.27
CA GLY A 260 13.75 -9.30 -6.62
C GLY A 260 15.23 -9.69 -6.68
N LYS A 261 16.10 -8.85 -7.25
CA LYS A 261 17.55 -9.09 -7.29
C LYS A 261 18.29 -8.26 -6.26
N ASN A 262 19.51 -8.68 -5.92
CA ASN A 262 20.37 -7.95 -5.00
C ASN A 262 20.85 -6.63 -5.61
N LEU A 263 20.95 -5.56 -4.81
CA LEU A 263 21.43 -4.24 -5.20
C LEU A 263 22.76 -4.28 -5.99
N LEU A 264 23.67 -5.17 -5.63
CA LEU A 264 24.98 -5.32 -6.27
C LEU A 264 24.92 -5.86 -7.71
N VAL A 265 23.73 -6.22 -8.21
CA VAL A 265 23.51 -6.55 -9.63
C VAL A 265 23.55 -5.28 -10.49
N LEU A 266 23.12 -4.13 -9.96
CA LEU A 266 23.21 -2.85 -10.66
C LEU A 266 24.66 -2.44 -10.90
N ASN A 267 25.46 -2.48 -9.86
CA ASN A 267 26.88 -2.15 -9.93
C ASN A 267 27.65 -2.75 -8.76
N ARG A 268 28.90 -3.17 -8.99
CA ARG A 268 29.78 -3.79 -7.98
C ARG A 268 30.89 -2.85 -7.52
N SER A 269 30.79 -1.55 -7.82
CA SER A 269 31.75 -0.56 -7.37
C SER A 269 31.81 -0.47 -5.84
N ARG A 270 32.85 0.19 -5.34
CA ARG A 270 33.01 0.45 -3.91
C ARG A 270 31.80 1.20 -3.34
N ALA A 271 31.30 2.20 -4.04
CA ALA A 271 30.13 2.98 -3.60
C ALA A 271 28.88 2.11 -3.36
N PHE A 272 28.56 1.18 -4.28
CA PHE A 272 27.43 0.28 -4.12
C PHE A 272 27.63 -0.74 -3.00
N ARG A 273 28.88 -1.13 -2.71
CA ARG A 273 29.18 -2.00 -1.54
C ARG A 273 29.00 -1.24 -0.23
N GLU A 274 29.48 0.00 -0.13
CA GLU A 274 29.30 0.85 1.05
C GLU A 274 27.81 1.05 1.36
N VAL A 275 26.99 1.31 0.34
CA VAL A 275 25.52 1.42 0.46
C VAL A 275 24.90 0.08 0.88
N PHE A 276 25.33 -1.03 0.30
CA PHE A 276 24.85 -2.37 0.67
C PHE A 276 25.18 -2.70 2.13
N ASP A 277 26.39 -2.38 2.59
CA ASP A 277 26.80 -2.57 3.99
C ASP A 277 25.95 -1.68 4.92
N GLY A 278 25.63 -0.44 4.50
CA GLY A 278 24.72 0.46 5.19
C GLY A 278 23.31 -0.13 5.38
N ILE A 279 22.76 -0.78 4.36
CA ILE A 279 21.45 -1.46 4.44
C ILE A 279 21.50 -2.56 5.53
N ILE A 280 22.56 -3.38 5.52
CA ILE A 280 22.73 -4.48 6.48
C ILE A 280 22.88 -3.96 7.91
N GLU A 281 23.62 -2.86 8.10
CA GLU A 281 23.83 -2.22 9.38
C GLU A 281 22.69 -1.30 9.82
N ALA A 282 21.69 -1.09 8.97
CA ALA A 282 20.59 -0.12 9.14
C ALA A 282 21.10 1.30 9.44
N LYS A 283 22.08 1.76 8.69
CA LYS A 283 22.78 3.04 8.89
C LYS A 283 22.70 3.89 7.64
N HIS A 284 22.39 5.18 7.84
CA HIS A 284 22.40 6.14 6.74
C HIS A 284 23.78 6.20 6.09
N THR A 285 23.83 6.08 4.76
CA THR A 285 25.07 6.01 3.98
C THR A 285 24.98 6.92 2.76
N GLU A 286 26.05 7.68 2.53
CA GLU A 286 26.24 8.48 1.33
C GLU A 286 27.50 8.04 0.60
N ALA A 287 27.41 7.83 -0.70
CA ALA A 287 28.52 7.38 -1.53
C ALA A 287 28.49 8.06 -2.90
N LEU A 288 29.69 8.29 -3.48
CA LEU A 288 29.84 8.86 -4.83
C LEU A 288 30.15 7.76 -5.83
N PHE A 289 29.34 7.69 -6.87
CA PHE A 289 29.49 6.79 -8.00
C PHE A 289 29.79 7.57 -9.28
N LYS A 290 30.86 7.23 -9.98
CA LYS A 290 31.27 7.88 -11.24
C LYS A 290 31.22 6.89 -12.38
N THR A 291 30.67 7.36 -13.49
CA THR A 291 30.81 6.75 -14.82
C THR A 291 31.78 7.61 -15.65
N ASP A 292 32.06 7.22 -16.88
CA ASP A 292 32.96 7.98 -17.77
C ASP A 292 32.45 9.41 -18.04
N GLU A 293 31.14 9.61 -18.05
CA GLU A 293 30.52 10.89 -18.42
C GLU A 293 29.81 11.60 -17.24
N LYS A 294 29.39 10.86 -16.20
CA LYS A 294 28.50 11.38 -15.15
C LYS A 294 28.97 11.03 -13.75
N CYS A 295 28.59 11.89 -12.81
CA CYS A 295 28.81 11.69 -11.39
C CYS A 295 27.49 11.65 -10.63
N TYR A 296 27.27 10.55 -9.89
CA TYR A 296 26.06 10.35 -9.11
C TYR A 296 26.37 10.32 -7.62
N GLU A 297 25.49 10.90 -6.84
CA GLU A 297 25.44 10.76 -5.38
C GLU A 297 24.41 9.70 -5.06
N ILE A 298 24.80 8.69 -4.29
CA ILE A 298 23.92 7.63 -3.80
C ILE A 298 23.68 7.93 -2.33
N THR A 299 22.43 8.12 -1.95
CA THR A 299 22.02 8.34 -0.57
C THR A 299 21.11 7.18 -0.15
N GLU A 300 21.51 6.44 0.85
CA GLU A 300 20.73 5.35 1.44
C GLU A 300 20.19 5.80 2.80
N SER A 301 18.92 5.51 3.05
CA SER A 301 18.24 5.78 4.32
C SER A 301 17.45 4.55 4.76
N PRO A 302 17.69 4.03 5.97
CA PRO A 302 17.00 2.85 6.47
C PRO A 302 15.52 3.16 6.73
N VAL A 303 14.66 2.21 6.38
CA VAL A 303 13.23 2.23 6.70
C VAL A 303 13.02 1.43 7.98
N ILE A 304 12.52 2.09 9.01
CA ILE A 304 12.35 1.53 10.35
C ILE A 304 10.85 1.38 10.63
N ASP A 305 10.44 0.24 11.17
CA ASP A 305 9.07 -0.03 11.59
C ASP A 305 8.72 0.61 12.96
N GLU A 306 7.48 0.46 13.41
CA GLU A 306 7.01 0.94 14.71
C GLU A 306 7.77 0.34 15.90
N ASN A 307 8.46 -0.79 15.73
CA ASN A 307 9.24 -1.48 16.74
C ASN A 307 10.74 -1.14 16.67
N SER A 308 11.12 -0.10 15.89
CA SER A 308 12.52 0.31 15.65
C SER A 308 13.38 -0.77 14.97
N MET A 309 12.74 -1.70 14.24
CA MET A 309 13.45 -2.70 13.44
C MET A 309 13.55 -2.27 11.99
N SER A 310 14.72 -2.47 11.36
CA SER A 310 14.89 -2.18 9.94
C SER A 310 14.08 -3.14 9.09
N CYS A 311 13.22 -2.57 8.25
CA CYS A 311 12.45 -3.30 7.22
C CYS A 311 13.16 -3.33 5.86
N GLY A 312 14.15 -2.47 5.66
CA GLY A 312 14.88 -2.27 4.42
C GLY A 312 15.43 -0.86 4.31
N ALA A 313 15.64 -0.38 3.10
CA ALA A 313 16.13 0.97 2.85
C ALA A 313 15.52 1.60 1.60
N VAL A 314 15.44 2.94 1.61
CA VAL A 314 15.21 3.76 0.42
C VAL A 314 16.55 4.29 -0.04
N ILE A 315 16.83 4.15 -1.33
CA ILE A 315 18.07 4.60 -1.96
C ILE A 315 17.72 5.61 -3.04
N PHE A 316 18.34 6.78 -2.98
CA PHE A 316 18.28 7.79 -4.04
C PHE A 316 19.59 7.86 -4.79
N ILE A 317 19.51 7.97 -6.11
CA ILE A 317 20.66 8.14 -7.01
C ILE A 317 20.45 9.45 -7.75
N ILE A 318 21.25 10.44 -7.42
CA ILE A 318 21.11 11.83 -7.88
C ILE A 318 22.26 12.16 -8.82
N ASP A 319 21.95 12.65 -10.01
CA ASP A 319 22.97 13.16 -10.95
C ASP A 319 23.50 14.51 -10.41
N ILE A 320 24.73 14.51 -9.95
CA ILE A 320 25.42 15.68 -9.43
C ILE A 320 26.54 16.18 -10.37
N THR A 321 26.52 15.74 -11.63
CA THR A 321 27.57 16.04 -12.60
C THR A 321 27.81 17.54 -12.73
N GLU A 322 26.75 18.31 -12.92
CA GLU A 322 26.83 19.78 -13.03
C GLU A 322 27.29 20.44 -11.73
N LYS A 323 26.84 19.95 -10.57
CA LYS A 323 27.27 20.42 -9.25
C LYS A 323 28.76 20.20 -9.03
N GLN A 324 29.24 18.98 -9.35
CA GLN A 324 30.64 18.59 -9.22
C GLN A 324 31.54 19.40 -10.17
N GLU A 325 31.10 19.61 -11.43
CA GLU A 325 31.84 20.39 -12.39
C GLU A 325 31.94 21.87 -11.97
N ARG A 326 30.85 22.45 -11.49
CA ARG A 326 30.87 23.81 -10.93
C ARG A 326 31.82 23.94 -9.72
N GLU A 327 31.83 22.94 -8.82
CA GLU A 327 32.77 22.93 -7.70
C GLU A 327 34.23 22.77 -8.14
N ARG A 328 34.46 21.90 -9.13
CA ARG A 328 35.79 21.71 -9.72
C ARG A 328 36.32 23.01 -10.28
N LEU A 329 35.50 23.67 -11.14
CA LEU A 329 35.86 24.95 -11.74
C LEU A 329 36.11 26.05 -10.67
N ARG A 330 35.33 26.08 -9.61
CA ARG A 330 35.52 27.01 -8.49
C ARG A 330 36.83 26.76 -7.75
N ARG A 331 37.18 25.50 -7.49
CA ARG A 331 38.46 25.14 -6.84
C ARG A 331 39.65 25.51 -7.72
N GLU A 332 39.60 25.19 -9.01
CA GLU A 332 40.63 25.55 -10.00
C GLU A 332 40.78 27.07 -10.10
N PHE A 333 39.68 27.82 -10.14
CA PHE A 333 39.70 29.27 -10.13
C PHE A 333 40.42 29.83 -8.89
N THR A 334 40.05 29.36 -7.68
CA THR A 334 40.66 29.83 -6.44
C THR A 334 42.17 29.49 -6.39
N ALA A 335 42.55 28.30 -6.83
CA ALA A 335 43.96 27.94 -6.89
C ALA A 335 44.75 28.80 -7.89
N ASN A 336 44.17 29.05 -9.08
CA ASN A 336 44.82 29.89 -10.10
C ASN A 336 44.92 31.35 -9.66
N VAL A 337 43.88 31.91 -9.03
CA VAL A 337 43.92 33.27 -8.44
C VAL A 337 45.07 33.38 -7.44
N SER A 338 45.16 32.42 -6.52
CA SER A 338 46.21 32.40 -5.49
C SER A 338 47.62 32.39 -6.12
N HIS A 339 47.78 31.57 -7.15
CA HIS A 339 49.07 31.47 -7.85
C HIS A 339 49.42 32.74 -8.62
N GLU A 340 48.46 33.30 -9.40
CA GLU A 340 48.68 34.51 -10.21
C GLU A 340 48.86 35.80 -9.36
N LEU A 341 48.33 35.84 -8.12
CA LEU A 341 48.58 36.91 -7.17
C LEU A 341 49.96 36.74 -6.49
N LYS A 342 50.37 35.53 -6.14
CA LYS A 342 51.62 35.28 -5.41
C LYS A 342 52.86 35.64 -6.24
N THR A 343 52.83 35.37 -7.55
CA THR A 343 53.99 35.59 -8.43
C THR A 343 54.41 37.07 -8.48
N PRO A 344 53.55 38.06 -8.83
CA PRO A 344 53.93 39.48 -8.86
C PRO A 344 54.29 39.99 -7.46
N LEU A 345 53.59 39.54 -6.39
CA LEU A 345 53.91 39.93 -5.02
C LEU A 345 55.32 39.48 -4.62
N THR A 346 55.72 38.25 -4.99
CA THR A 346 57.07 37.75 -4.71
C THR A 346 58.14 38.57 -5.48
N SER A 347 57.86 38.95 -6.75
CA SER A 347 58.76 39.78 -7.51
C SER A 347 58.90 41.20 -6.92
N ILE A 348 57.79 41.84 -6.56
CA ILE A 348 57.77 43.14 -5.89
C ILE A 348 58.57 43.09 -4.59
N LEU A 349 58.33 42.04 -3.77
CA LEU A 349 59.06 41.88 -2.52
C LEU A 349 60.55 41.70 -2.78
N GLY A 350 60.97 40.85 -3.70
CA GLY A 350 62.34 40.61 -4.04
C GLY A 350 63.10 41.87 -4.52
N PHE A 351 62.50 42.59 -5.49
CA PHE A 351 63.11 43.86 -5.93
C PHE A 351 63.18 44.93 -4.83
N SER A 352 62.14 45.03 -3.99
CA SER A 352 62.12 45.96 -2.86
C SER A 352 63.17 45.61 -1.79
N GLU A 353 63.42 44.28 -1.53
CA GLU A 353 64.50 43.83 -0.62
C GLU A 353 65.88 44.12 -1.17
N LEU A 354 66.12 43.97 -2.48
CA LEU A 354 67.41 44.32 -3.12
C LEU A 354 67.72 45.83 -2.99
N ILE A 355 66.72 46.68 -3.21
CA ILE A 355 66.84 48.09 -3.01
C ILE A 355 67.09 48.45 -1.52
N LYS A 356 66.27 47.89 -0.62
CA LYS A 356 66.34 48.11 0.84
C LYS A 356 67.70 47.75 1.44
N ASN A 357 68.26 46.63 1.00
CA ASN A 357 69.54 46.10 1.56
C ASN A 357 70.81 46.78 0.91
N GLY A 358 70.61 47.73 0.00
CA GLY A 358 71.72 48.40 -0.65
C GLY A 358 72.52 47.52 -1.62
N ILE A 359 71.93 46.45 -2.10
CA ILE A 359 72.52 45.51 -3.06
C ILE A 359 72.44 46.08 -4.46
N ALA A 360 71.39 46.88 -4.75
CA ALA A 360 71.17 47.50 -6.03
C ALA A 360 72.02 48.80 -6.11
N ASP A 361 72.75 48.99 -7.18
CA ASP A 361 73.35 50.29 -7.52
C ASP A 361 72.27 51.29 -7.93
N PRO A 362 72.58 52.63 -8.12
CA PRO A 362 71.56 53.62 -8.47
C PRO A 362 70.85 53.41 -9.77
N GLU A 363 71.49 52.71 -10.74
CA GLU A 363 70.89 52.41 -12.06
C GLU A 363 70.01 51.19 -11.96
N ASP A 364 70.45 50.15 -11.31
CA ASP A 364 69.66 48.96 -10.98
C ASP A 364 68.43 49.27 -10.08
N ALA A 365 68.60 50.22 -9.12
CA ALA A 365 67.48 50.61 -8.24
C ALA A 365 66.36 51.36 -9.04
N LYS A 366 66.69 52.07 -10.09
CA LYS A 366 65.72 52.69 -10.99
C LYS A 366 65.00 51.64 -11.83
N ASP A 367 65.70 50.62 -12.33
CA ASP A 367 65.12 49.54 -13.08
C ASP A 367 64.24 48.66 -12.22
N PHE A 368 64.68 48.29 -11.00
CA PHE A 368 63.83 47.55 -10.01
C PHE A 368 62.62 48.36 -9.61
N GLY A 369 62.73 49.70 -9.49
CA GLY A 369 61.59 50.61 -9.25
C GLY A 369 60.55 50.52 -10.41
N ALA A 370 61.04 50.52 -11.65
CA ALA A 370 60.20 50.36 -12.84
C ALA A 370 59.54 49.00 -12.89
N ASP A 371 60.25 47.92 -12.50
CA ASP A 371 59.70 46.56 -12.42
C ASP A 371 58.65 46.44 -11.32
N ILE A 372 58.89 46.99 -10.14
CA ILE A 372 57.89 47.06 -9.06
C ILE A 372 56.63 47.78 -9.54
N HIS A 373 56.80 48.93 -10.21
CA HIS A 373 55.65 49.68 -10.74
C HIS A 373 54.85 48.89 -11.79
N ARG A 374 55.55 48.18 -12.67
CA ARG A 374 54.93 47.33 -13.71
C ARG A 374 54.14 46.16 -13.08
N GLU A 375 54.76 45.42 -12.11
CA GLU A 375 54.11 44.31 -11.44
C GLU A 375 52.93 44.79 -10.57
N THR A 376 53.02 45.96 -9.93
CA THR A 376 51.90 46.55 -9.17
C THR A 376 50.73 46.90 -10.08
N LYS A 377 50.96 47.52 -11.26
CA LYS A 377 49.90 47.77 -12.24
C LYS A 377 49.23 46.49 -12.72
N ARG A 378 50.03 45.46 -13.00
CA ARG A 378 49.54 44.14 -13.37
C ARG A 378 48.66 43.53 -12.28
N LEU A 379 49.09 43.63 -11.00
CA LEU A 379 48.31 43.13 -9.84
C LEU A 379 46.96 43.87 -9.71
N ILE A 380 46.94 45.19 -9.84
CA ILE A 380 45.71 46.00 -9.80
C ILE A 380 44.75 45.58 -10.92
N SER A 381 45.26 45.38 -12.16
CA SER A 381 44.45 44.92 -13.27
C SER A 381 43.87 43.55 -12.98
N LEU A 382 44.67 42.60 -12.47
CA LEU A 382 44.23 41.24 -12.12
C LEU A 382 43.13 41.25 -11.05
N VAL A 383 43.29 42.05 -9.99
CA VAL A 383 42.29 42.18 -8.93
C VAL A 383 40.98 42.75 -9.50
N ASN A 384 41.07 43.79 -10.35
CA ASN A 384 39.87 44.35 -10.99
C ASN A 384 39.17 43.34 -11.89
N ASP A 385 39.92 42.55 -12.67
CA ASP A 385 39.34 41.49 -13.52
C ASP A 385 38.65 40.39 -12.69
N ILE A 386 39.23 40.00 -11.53
CA ILE A 386 38.63 39.05 -10.59
C ILE A 386 37.31 39.60 -10.03
N ILE A 387 37.31 40.90 -9.59
CA ILE A 387 36.09 41.54 -9.06
C ILE A 387 34.99 41.58 -10.14
N LYS A 388 35.35 41.95 -11.39
CA LYS A 388 34.42 41.95 -12.51
C LYS A 388 33.83 40.56 -12.76
N LEU A 389 34.67 39.55 -12.81
CA LEU A 389 34.25 38.17 -13.04
C LEU A 389 33.34 37.65 -11.91
N SER A 390 33.65 37.95 -10.63
CA SER A 390 32.80 37.64 -9.49
C SER A 390 31.41 38.26 -9.61
N ARG A 391 31.34 39.51 -10.01
CA ARG A 391 30.05 40.22 -10.23
C ARG A 391 29.25 39.60 -11.37
N LEU A 392 29.92 39.15 -12.44
CA LEU A 392 29.29 38.46 -13.55
C LEU A 392 28.72 37.09 -13.12
N ASP A 393 29.47 36.34 -12.32
CA ASP A 393 29.05 35.05 -11.78
C ASP A 393 27.83 35.19 -10.83
N GLU A 394 27.74 36.29 -10.09
CA GLU A 394 26.61 36.58 -9.18
C GLU A 394 25.38 37.16 -9.90
N GLY A 395 25.45 37.40 -11.20
CA GLY A 395 24.39 38.05 -11.97
C GLY A 395 24.13 39.49 -11.61
N ALA A 396 25.07 40.16 -10.91
CA ALA A 396 24.92 41.51 -10.37
C ALA A 396 24.85 42.62 -11.45
N PHE A 397 25.10 42.30 -12.72
CA PHE A 397 24.96 43.23 -13.85
C PHE A 397 23.57 43.24 -14.49
N MET A 398 22.58 42.60 -13.91
CA MET A 398 21.17 42.72 -14.31
C MET A 398 20.53 44.05 -13.91
N THR A 399 21.30 45.16 -13.98
CA THR A 399 20.80 46.53 -13.94
C THR A 399 20.05 46.84 -15.24
N ALA A 400 19.17 47.82 -15.20
CA ALA A 400 18.21 48.13 -16.26
C ALA A 400 18.82 48.03 -17.67
N SER A 401 18.24 47.17 -18.50
CA SER A 401 18.52 47.10 -19.93
C SER A 401 18.06 48.42 -20.56
N GLU A 402 18.93 49.09 -21.28
CA GLU A 402 18.66 50.35 -21.95
C GLU A 402 18.91 50.22 -23.46
N SER A 403 18.30 51.12 -24.25
CA SER A 403 18.56 51.15 -25.69
C SER A 403 19.97 51.67 -25.96
N LEU A 404 20.81 50.82 -26.52
CA LEU A 404 22.23 51.07 -26.78
C LEU A 404 22.52 50.99 -28.29
N ASN A 405 23.12 52.07 -28.83
CA ASN A 405 23.62 52.06 -30.21
C ASN A 405 25.02 51.43 -30.26
N LEU A 406 25.14 50.23 -30.81
CA LEU A 406 26.39 49.48 -30.91
C LEU A 406 27.48 50.22 -31.68
N LYS A 407 27.11 51.00 -32.73
CA LYS A 407 28.07 51.78 -33.52
C LYS A 407 28.72 52.87 -32.67
N ASN A 408 27.93 53.56 -31.85
CA ASN A 408 28.45 54.59 -30.97
C ASN A 408 29.41 54.01 -29.92
N THR A 409 29.03 52.87 -29.30
CA THR A 409 29.88 52.17 -28.32
C THR A 409 31.20 51.72 -28.97
N VAL A 410 31.14 51.13 -30.18
CA VAL A 410 32.35 50.71 -30.89
C VAL A 410 33.24 51.93 -31.24
N ASN A 411 32.66 53.06 -31.69
CA ASN A 411 33.42 54.29 -31.95
C ASN A 411 34.12 54.78 -30.68
N GLU A 412 33.43 54.81 -29.53
CA GLU A 412 34.03 55.21 -28.26
C GLU A 412 35.21 54.31 -27.86
N ILE A 413 35.05 52.98 -28.01
CA ILE A 413 36.10 51.99 -27.71
C ILE A 413 37.30 52.19 -28.63
N THR A 414 37.07 52.35 -29.93
CA THR A 414 38.16 52.57 -30.91
C THR A 414 38.92 53.83 -30.65
N GLU A 415 38.23 54.93 -30.30
CA GLU A 415 38.91 56.24 -29.91
C GLU A 415 39.74 56.07 -28.63
N LYS A 416 39.21 55.34 -27.60
CA LYS A 416 39.96 55.07 -26.36
C LYS A 416 41.19 54.20 -26.58
N LEU A 417 41.15 53.27 -27.51
CA LEU A 417 42.24 52.30 -27.81
C LEU A 417 43.20 52.82 -28.87
N ARG A 418 42.89 53.89 -29.62
CA ARG A 418 43.74 54.49 -30.68
C ARG A 418 45.14 54.77 -30.20
N PRO A 419 45.39 55.44 -29.05
CA PRO A 419 46.76 55.73 -28.59
C PRO A 419 47.58 54.49 -28.32
N ILE A 420 46.92 53.40 -27.83
CA ILE A 420 47.56 52.08 -27.56
C ILE A 420 47.90 51.40 -28.88
N ALA A 421 47.01 51.48 -29.85
CA ALA A 421 47.21 50.90 -31.19
C ALA A 421 48.35 51.63 -31.95
N GLU A 422 48.36 52.94 -31.90
CA GLU A 422 49.45 53.75 -32.51
C GLU A 422 50.81 53.45 -31.88
N GLN A 423 50.90 53.34 -30.55
CA GLN A 423 52.14 52.95 -29.88
C GLN A 423 52.67 51.57 -30.32
N LYS A 424 51.78 50.66 -30.80
CA LYS A 424 52.15 49.34 -31.36
C LYS A 424 52.25 49.33 -32.86
N ASN A 425 52.07 50.42 -33.56
CA ASN A 425 51.97 50.54 -35.02
C ASN A 425 50.86 49.60 -35.58
N VAL A 426 49.68 49.61 -34.96
CA VAL A 426 48.48 48.84 -35.39
C VAL A 426 47.39 49.84 -35.77
N GLU A 427 46.79 49.71 -36.93
CA GLU A 427 45.66 50.53 -37.36
C GLU A 427 44.36 49.95 -36.79
N ILE A 428 43.52 50.77 -36.14
CA ILE A 428 42.18 50.37 -35.64
C ILE A 428 41.09 51.18 -36.33
N THR A 429 40.11 50.49 -36.94
CA THR A 429 39.01 51.09 -37.69
C THR A 429 37.66 50.52 -37.24
N ALA A 430 36.63 51.39 -37.28
CA ALA A 430 35.23 51.00 -36.97
C ALA A 430 34.37 51.18 -38.23
N GLU A 431 33.71 50.14 -38.64
CA GLU A 431 32.86 50.08 -39.83
C GLU A 431 31.44 49.60 -39.50
N GLY A 432 30.49 49.76 -40.41
CA GLY A 432 29.15 49.21 -40.32
C GLY A 432 28.06 50.23 -40.13
N ILE A 433 26.87 49.77 -39.75
CA ILE A 433 25.63 50.54 -39.69
C ILE A 433 25.19 50.77 -38.24
N ASP A 434 24.40 51.83 -38.03
CA ASP A 434 23.73 52.05 -36.74
C ASP A 434 22.81 50.88 -36.42
N THR A 435 23.05 50.28 -35.27
CA THR A 435 22.31 49.12 -34.81
C THR A 435 22.06 49.25 -33.33
N GLU A 436 20.78 49.18 -32.94
CA GLU A 436 20.34 49.27 -31.54
C GLU A 436 20.12 47.92 -30.93
N ILE A 437 20.46 47.74 -29.66
CA ILE A 437 20.16 46.58 -28.83
C ILE A 437 19.63 47.03 -27.47
N GLN A 438 18.91 46.14 -26.79
CA GLN A 438 18.51 46.31 -25.39
C GLN A 438 19.53 45.57 -24.52
N ALA A 439 20.42 46.32 -23.85
CA ALA A 439 21.46 45.71 -23.01
C ALA A 439 22.02 46.68 -21.98
N PRO A 440 22.61 46.22 -20.87
CA PRO A 440 23.41 47.07 -20.00
C PRO A 440 24.66 47.60 -20.72
N GLU A 441 24.79 48.93 -20.88
CA GLU A 441 25.89 49.57 -21.61
C GLU A 441 27.27 49.13 -21.09
N ALA A 442 27.44 49.12 -19.76
CA ALA A 442 28.71 48.78 -19.12
C ALA A 442 29.19 47.36 -19.48
N LEU A 443 28.26 46.42 -19.65
CA LEU A 443 28.57 45.02 -19.96
C LEU A 443 28.98 44.84 -21.42
N VAL A 444 28.27 45.51 -22.34
CA VAL A 444 28.60 45.52 -23.77
C VAL A 444 29.93 46.23 -24.00
N PHE A 445 30.14 47.36 -23.36
CA PHE A 445 31.39 48.14 -23.45
C PHE A 445 32.58 47.27 -23.01
N GLU A 446 32.51 46.66 -21.82
CA GLU A 446 33.58 45.80 -21.27
C GLU A 446 33.90 44.62 -22.16
N MET A 447 32.88 43.95 -22.69
CA MET A 447 33.03 42.82 -23.59
C MET A 447 33.75 43.21 -24.88
N LEU A 448 33.29 44.29 -25.55
CA LEU A 448 33.88 44.75 -26.81
C LEU A 448 35.27 45.35 -26.59
N TYR A 449 35.48 46.07 -25.47
CA TYR A 449 36.79 46.61 -25.11
C TYR A 449 37.84 45.48 -24.96
N ASN A 450 37.50 44.40 -24.24
CA ASN A 450 38.40 43.25 -24.07
C ASN A 450 38.73 42.55 -25.41
N LEU A 451 37.75 42.47 -26.34
CA LEU A 451 38.01 41.92 -27.67
C LEU A 451 38.98 42.79 -28.48
N CYS A 452 38.74 44.12 -28.49
CA CYS A 452 39.57 45.08 -29.21
C CYS A 452 40.98 45.19 -28.61
N ASP A 453 41.10 45.23 -27.27
CA ASP A 453 42.41 45.28 -26.60
C ASP A 453 43.24 44.01 -26.92
N ASN A 454 42.60 42.81 -26.87
CA ASN A 454 43.26 41.59 -27.26
C ASN A 454 43.70 41.60 -28.74
N ALA A 455 42.85 42.12 -29.65
CA ALA A 455 43.15 42.21 -31.07
C ALA A 455 44.38 43.14 -31.36
N ILE A 456 44.51 44.21 -30.58
CA ILE A 456 45.68 45.11 -30.65
C ILE A 456 46.91 44.46 -29.99
N LYS A 457 46.74 43.82 -28.84
CA LYS A 457 47.82 43.23 -28.03
C LYS A 457 48.54 42.09 -28.72
N TYR A 458 47.81 41.26 -29.42
CA TYR A 458 48.30 40.08 -30.12
C TYR A 458 48.49 40.30 -31.62
N ASN A 459 48.45 41.59 -32.07
CA ASN A 459 48.73 41.95 -33.46
C ASN A 459 50.24 41.97 -33.74
N LYS A 460 50.56 41.98 -35.00
CA LYS A 460 51.91 42.22 -35.51
C LYS A 460 52.12 43.72 -35.83
N VAL A 461 53.35 44.17 -35.80
CA VAL A 461 53.70 45.56 -36.18
C VAL A 461 53.28 45.82 -37.64
N GLY A 462 52.56 46.90 -37.87
CA GLY A 462 52.00 47.25 -39.18
C GLY A 462 50.71 46.47 -39.52
N GLY A 463 50.11 45.78 -38.53
CA GLY A 463 48.83 45.11 -38.69
C GLY A 463 47.62 46.00 -38.51
N SER A 464 46.43 45.44 -38.67
CA SER A 464 45.16 46.15 -38.53
C SER A 464 44.16 45.42 -37.65
N VAL A 465 43.24 46.17 -37.03
CA VAL A 465 42.04 45.69 -36.32
C VAL A 465 40.84 46.40 -36.93
N THR A 466 39.91 45.63 -37.45
CA THR A 466 38.63 46.14 -37.99
C THR A 466 37.48 45.68 -37.13
N VAL A 467 36.68 46.62 -36.64
CA VAL A 467 35.48 46.35 -35.84
C VAL A 467 34.25 46.66 -36.69
N THR A 468 33.49 45.65 -37.04
CA THR A 468 32.32 45.77 -37.92
C THR A 468 31.03 45.60 -37.12
N VAL A 469 30.11 46.56 -37.22
CA VAL A 469 28.76 46.49 -36.63
C VAL A 469 27.71 46.28 -37.72
N GLY A 470 26.79 45.40 -37.50
CA GLY A 470 25.73 45.12 -38.47
C GLY A 470 24.60 44.26 -37.95
N THR A 471 23.71 43.93 -38.87
CA THR A 471 22.58 42.99 -38.62
C THR A 471 22.62 41.90 -39.65
N ARG A 472 22.55 40.65 -39.19
CA ARG A 472 22.48 39.46 -40.07
C ARG A 472 21.39 38.55 -39.58
N ASN A 473 20.47 38.17 -40.48
CA ASN A 473 19.28 37.39 -40.15
C ASN A 473 18.45 37.99 -39.00
N HIS A 474 18.24 39.30 -39.03
CA HIS A 474 17.57 40.12 -38.00
C HIS A 474 18.22 40.11 -36.61
N ARG A 475 19.43 39.55 -36.48
CA ARG A 475 20.20 39.60 -35.22
C ARG A 475 21.35 40.60 -35.34
N PRO A 476 21.46 41.54 -34.40
CA PRO A 476 22.60 42.46 -34.29
C PRO A 476 23.90 41.68 -34.06
N PHE A 477 25.00 42.12 -34.65
CA PHE A 477 26.30 41.54 -34.41
C PHE A 477 27.41 42.59 -34.37
N VAL A 478 28.49 42.26 -33.66
CA VAL A 478 29.75 42.96 -33.71
C VAL A 478 30.85 41.94 -34.03
N THR A 479 31.66 42.23 -35.04
CA THR A 479 32.81 41.41 -35.41
C THR A 479 34.08 42.19 -35.16
N VAL A 480 35.03 41.64 -34.42
CA VAL A 480 36.39 42.15 -34.24
C VAL A 480 37.34 41.22 -35.03
N LYS A 481 38.00 41.80 -36.02
CA LYS A 481 38.91 41.08 -36.88
C LYS A 481 40.29 41.72 -36.80
N ASP A 482 41.33 40.89 -36.55
CA ASP A 482 42.71 41.29 -36.52
C ASP A 482 43.56 40.56 -37.57
N THR A 483 44.73 41.11 -37.91
CA THR A 483 45.73 40.53 -38.79
C THR A 483 46.94 39.99 -38.01
N GLY A 484 46.75 39.66 -36.72
CA GLY A 484 47.80 39.29 -35.78
C GLY A 484 48.35 37.88 -35.92
N ILE A 485 48.84 37.36 -34.81
CA ILE A 485 49.50 36.02 -34.77
C ILE A 485 48.55 34.85 -34.98
N GLY A 486 47.23 35.09 -34.82
CA GLY A 486 46.23 34.00 -34.88
C GLY A 486 46.38 32.97 -33.78
N ILE A 487 45.48 31.98 -33.79
CA ILE A 487 45.34 30.94 -32.74
C ILE A 487 45.43 29.57 -33.42
N ALA A 488 46.30 28.71 -32.90
CA ALA A 488 46.40 27.31 -33.36
C ALA A 488 45.12 26.53 -33.02
N PRO A 489 44.72 25.55 -33.84
CA PRO A 489 43.48 24.80 -33.66
C PRO A 489 43.31 24.22 -32.24
N GLU A 490 44.37 23.69 -31.66
CA GLU A 490 44.42 23.05 -30.34
C GLU A 490 44.09 23.98 -29.15
N HIS A 491 44.17 25.30 -29.39
CA HIS A 491 43.90 26.31 -28.34
C HIS A 491 42.53 26.96 -28.47
N ARG A 492 41.83 26.82 -29.63
CA ARG A 492 40.62 27.60 -29.94
C ARG A 492 39.48 27.38 -28.95
N ASP A 493 39.29 26.18 -28.47
CA ASP A 493 38.23 25.86 -27.49
C ASP A 493 38.59 26.31 -26.09
N ARG A 494 39.88 26.46 -25.80
CA ARG A 494 40.42 26.75 -24.48
C ARG A 494 40.70 28.22 -24.20
N ILE A 495 40.81 29.07 -25.21
CA ILE A 495 41.13 30.48 -25.00
C ILE A 495 40.10 31.28 -24.17
N PHE A 496 38.89 30.75 -24.02
CA PHE A 496 37.83 31.30 -23.18
C PHE A 496 37.83 30.74 -21.75
N GLU A 497 38.74 29.80 -21.44
CA GLU A 497 38.95 29.31 -20.08
C GLU A 497 39.63 30.39 -19.22
N ARG A 498 39.29 30.41 -17.90
CA ARG A 498 39.87 31.38 -16.96
C ARG A 498 41.37 31.12 -16.79
N PHE A 499 42.20 32.19 -16.84
CA PHE A 499 43.66 32.14 -16.73
C PHE A 499 44.36 31.38 -17.85
N TYR A 500 43.66 31.05 -18.94
CA TYR A 500 44.28 30.39 -20.05
C TYR A 500 45.11 31.38 -20.91
N THR A 501 46.33 31.00 -21.19
CA THR A 501 47.24 31.73 -22.11
C THR A 501 47.99 30.73 -22.95
N VAL A 502 48.04 30.94 -24.28
CA VAL A 502 48.74 30.09 -25.22
C VAL A 502 50.24 30.00 -24.92
N ASP A 503 50.85 31.12 -24.48
CA ASP A 503 52.27 31.23 -24.16
C ASP A 503 52.50 31.95 -22.85
N LYS A 504 52.84 31.19 -21.79
CA LYS A 504 53.12 31.73 -20.42
C LYS A 504 54.36 32.63 -20.40
N SER A 505 55.30 32.53 -21.31
CA SER A 505 56.52 33.35 -21.36
C SER A 505 56.25 34.73 -21.93
N ARG A 506 55.41 34.85 -22.95
CA ARG A 506 55.00 36.11 -23.56
C ARG A 506 53.99 36.90 -22.70
N SER A 507 53.18 36.23 -21.88
CA SER A 507 52.25 36.90 -20.96
C SER A 507 52.97 37.68 -19.85
N LYS A 508 54.18 37.29 -19.45
CA LYS A 508 55.00 38.04 -18.48
C LYS A 508 55.48 39.38 -19.02
N ASN A 509 55.81 39.50 -20.31
CA ASN A 509 56.26 40.75 -20.94
C ASN A 509 55.13 41.59 -21.53
N GLY A 510 53.94 40.98 -21.79
CA GLY A 510 52.83 41.62 -22.48
C GLY A 510 51.59 41.96 -21.60
N GLY A 511 51.62 41.67 -20.28
CA GLY A 511 50.62 42.15 -19.32
C GLY A 511 49.24 41.48 -19.39
N GLY A 512 49.10 40.23 -19.93
CA GLY A 512 47.81 39.53 -19.99
C GLY A 512 47.49 38.75 -18.72
N THR A 513 46.32 38.99 -18.14
CA THR A 513 45.81 38.27 -16.96
C THR A 513 45.25 36.87 -17.29
N GLY A 514 44.98 36.59 -18.57
CA GLY A 514 44.26 35.37 -19.00
C GLY A 514 42.76 35.38 -18.63
N LEU A 515 42.25 36.51 -18.13
CA LEU A 515 40.84 36.65 -17.75
C LEU A 515 40.01 37.42 -18.81
N GLY A 516 40.62 38.22 -19.71
CA GLY A 516 39.90 39.04 -20.66
C GLY A 516 38.90 38.29 -21.54
N LEU A 517 39.32 37.19 -22.18
CA LEU A 517 38.41 36.38 -23.01
C LEU A 517 37.38 35.58 -22.19
N SER A 518 37.70 35.19 -20.96
CA SER A 518 36.70 34.58 -20.07
C SER A 518 35.65 35.63 -19.64
N ILE A 519 36.03 36.90 -19.41
CA ILE A 519 35.08 38.01 -19.19
C ILE A 519 34.16 38.14 -20.42
N VAL A 520 34.72 38.15 -21.65
CA VAL A 520 33.93 38.17 -22.89
C VAL A 520 32.90 37.06 -22.93
N LYS A 521 33.29 35.82 -22.63
CA LYS A 521 32.39 34.67 -22.64
C LYS A 521 31.27 34.78 -21.60
N HIS A 522 31.61 35.19 -20.37
CA HIS A 522 30.61 35.39 -19.29
C HIS A 522 29.66 36.55 -19.60
N SER A 523 30.20 37.67 -20.13
CA SER A 523 29.37 38.81 -20.56
C SER A 523 28.42 38.44 -21.68
N ALA A 524 28.89 37.73 -22.70
CA ALA A 524 28.05 37.24 -23.80
C ALA A 524 26.95 36.30 -23.29
N SER A 525 27.30 35.36 -22.40
CA SER A 525 26.33 34.48 -21.78
C SER A 525 25.27 35.22 -20.98
N ALA A 526 25.65 36.23 -20.20
CA ALA A 526 24.73 37.09 -19.43
C ALA A 526 23.80 37.92 -20.34
N LEU A 527 24.26 38.29 -21.53
CA LEU A 527 23.49 39.01 -22.56
C LEU A 527 22.68 38.10 -23.47
N GLY A 528 22.76 36.76 -23.31
CA GLY A 528 22.15 35.80 -24.24
C GLY A 528 22.75 35.87 -25.67
N ALA A 529 23.98 36.35 -25.79
CA ALA A 529 24.67 36.50 -27.06
C ALA A 529 25.55 35.29 -27.40
N ASP A 530 25.65 34.95 -28.68
CA ASP A 530 26.47 33.85 -29.19
C ASP A 530 27.84 34.37 -29.65
N ILE A 531 28.91 33.66 -29.32
CA ILE A 531 30.27 33.99 -29.79
C ILE A 531 30.69 32.94 -30.84
N THR A 532 31.22 33.43 -31.96
CA THR A 532 31.89 32.58 -32.98
C THR A 532 33.33 33.06 -33.17
N LEU A 533 34.25 32.09 -33.27
CA LEU A 533 35.68 32.31 -33.43
C LEU A 533 36.18 31.67 -34.73
N GLU A 534 36.80 32.46 -35.57
CA GLU A 534 37.55 31.98 -36.72
C GLU A 534 38.97 32.51 -36.60
N SER A 535 39.97 31.66 -36.63
CA SER A 535 41.38 32.06 -36.50
C SER A 535 42.28 31.11 -37.26
N VAL A 536 43.29 31.64 -37.89
CA VAL A 536 44.32 30.90 -38.59
C VAL A 536 45.70 31.42 -38.14
N LEU A 537 46.55 30.52 -37.70
CA LEU A 537 47.90 30.82 -37.22
C LEU A 537 48.66 31.68 -38.25
N ASN A 538 49.24 32.79 -37.78
CA ASN A 538 49.97 33.81 -38.58
C ASN A 538 49.12 34.62 -39.59
N LYS A 539 47.80 34.43 -39.64
CA LYS A 539 46.91 35.22 -40.53
C LYS A 539 46.01 36.19 -39.77
N GLY A 540 45.71 35.91 -38.48
CA GLY A 540 44.86 36.71 -37.63
C GLY A 540 43.66 35.96 -37.06
N THR A 541 42.83 36.69 -36.33
CA THR A 541 41.66 36.17 -35.64
C THR A 541 40.44 37.05 -35.95
N GLU A 542 39.27 36.41 -36.07
CA GLU A 542 37.99 37.02 -36.24
C GLU A 542 37.04 36.49 -35.16
N ILE A 543 36.55 37.35 -34.28
CA ILE A 543 35.58 36.99 -33.23
C ILE A 543 34.30 37.79 -33.49
N THR A 544 33.20 37.09 -33.66
CA THR A 544 31.88 37.69 -33.85
C THR A 544 30.98 37.39 -32.66
N VAL A 545 30.43 38.45 -32.09
CA VAL A 545 29.39 38.39 -31.05
C VAL A 545 28.05 38.72 -31.71
N ARG A 546 27.07 37.79 -31.58
CA ARG A 546 25.71 37.96 -32.10
C ARG A 546 24.75 38.11 -30.93
N PHE A 547 24.07 39.26 -30.86
CA PHE A 547 23.08 39.51 -29.81
C PHE A 547 21.73 38.86 -30.12
N PRO A 548 20.91 38.63 -29.11
CA PRO A 548 19.52 38.23 -29.30
C PRO A 548 18.74 39.28 -30.10
N GLN A 549 17.55 38.90 -30.60
CA GLN A 549 16.65 39.84 -31.29
C GLN A 549 16.01 40.79 -30.33
#